data_817124cb2e361e3f76df3af4c36b422c
#
_entry.id   817124cb2e361e3f76df3af4c36b422c
#
_cell.length_a   1.000
_cell.length_b   1.000
_cell.length_c   1.000
_cell.angle_alpha   90.00
_cell.angle_beta   90.00
_cell.angle_gamma   90.00
#
_symmetry.space_group_name_H-M   'P 1'
#
loop_
_entity.id
_entity.type
_entity.pdbx_description
1 polymer ?
#
loop_
_entity_poly.entity_id
_entity_poly.type
_entity_poly.pdbx_seq_one_letter_code
_entity_poly.pdbx_strand_id
1 'polypeptide(L)'
;MAIRVGINGFGRIGRNVLRACLDERALEFVAVNDITDAKTLAHLLKYDSVHGTLARDVRADKDGLTVDGKPIRVLAERDPARLPWKQLGVDQVLECSGLFTERDKAAKHLEAGARKVIISAPAKAADLTICMGVNDRTYDPAKHTVISNASCTTNCLAPLAKVLHDSFGIRRGLMTTIHSYTNDQRILDLPHEDLRRARAAALSMIPSSTGAARAIGLVLPALNGKLDGMAVRVPTPNVSLVDLTVELEKPATEEKVNAAMKEAAAGPLRGILLYCEEPLVSADFNGTPYSSILDAKLTRVMDHTFCKVLAWYDNEWGFSNRMRDVALLVGRGLR
;
A
#
# COMPACT_ATOMS: atom_id res chain seq x y z
N MET A 1 9.22 -1.36 25.25
CA MET A 1 7.85 -0.79 25.26
C MET A 1 7.26 -0.90 23.86
N ALA A 2 5.94 -1.00 23.72
CA ALA A 2 5.30 -0.94 22.41
C ALA A 2 5.44 0.48 21.80
N ILE A 3 5.45 0.57 20.49
CA ILE A 3 5.48 1.82 19.73
C ILE A 3 4.05 2.38 19.73
N ARG A 4 3.87 3.60 20.19
CA ARG A 4 2.56 4.23 20.26
C ARG A 4 2.20 4.89 18.94
N VAL A 5 1.08 4.45 18.35
CA VAL A 5 0.68 4.80 16.99
C VAL A 5 -0.62 5.60 17.00
N GLY A 6 -0.64 6.72 16.26
CA GLY A 6 -1.84 7.42 15.87
C GLY A 6 -2.18 7.15 14.39
N ILE A 7 -3.45 7.04 14.06
CA ILE A 7 -3.91 6.99 12.65
C ILE A 7 -4.64 8.28 12.33
N ASN A 8 -4.22 8.97 11.28
CA ASN A 8 -4.97 10.11 10.70
C ASN A 8 -5.69 9.66 9.43
N GLY A 9 -7.03 9.70 9.44
CA GLY A 9 -7.88 9.10 8.41
C GLY A 9 -8.22 7.64 8.70
N PHE A 10 -9.40 7.40 9.25
CA PHE A 10 -9.88 6.05 9.58
C PHE A 10 -10.83 5.50 8.51
N GLY A 11 -10.51 5.81 7.24
CA GLY A 11 -11.14 5.27 6.05
C GLY A 11 -10.79 3.79 5.82
N ARG A 12 -10.89 3.31 4.58
CA ARG A 12 -10.60 1.91 4.25
C ARG A 12 -9.20 1.48 4.68
N ILE A 13 -8.17 2.22 4.28
CA ILE A 13 -6.77 1.86 4.59
C ILE A 13 -6.50 1.97 6.09
N GLY A 14 -6.91 3.05 6.77
CA GLY A 14 -6.69 3.19 8.21
C GLY A 14 -7.31 2.05 9.02
N ARG A 15 -8.54 1.61 8.66
CA ARG A 15 -9.20 0.47 9.31
C ARG A 15 -8.52 -0.86 8.99
N ASN A 16 -8.11 -1.08 7.75
CA ASN A 16 -7.42 -2.32 7.36
C ASN A 16 -6.02 -2.42 7.99
N VAL A 17 -5.31 -1.30 8.13
CA VAL A 17 -4.04 -1.27 8.87
C VAL A 17 -4.25 -1.65 10.33
N LEU A 18 -5.27 -1.09 11.00
CA LEU A 18 -5.59 -1.49 12.38
C LEU A 18 -5.92 -2.99 12.45
N ARG A 19 -6.78 -3.50 11.55
CA ARG A 19 -7.12 -4.93 11.48
C ARG A 19 -5.89 -5.82 11.29
N ALA A 20 -4.96 -5.44 10.40
CA ALA A 20 -3.72 -6.18 10.13
C ALA A 20 -2.73 -6.17 11.33
N CYS A 21 -2.92 -5.25 12.26
CA CYS A 21 -2.04 -5.07 13.43
C CYS A 21 -2.63 -5.56 14.76
N LEU A 22 -3.86 -6.10 14.80
CA LEU A 22 -4.52 -6.46 16.06
C LEU A 22 -3.74 -7.47 16.89
N ASP A 23 -2.99 -8.38 16.26
CA ASP A 23 -2.14 -9.37 16.93
C ASP A 23 -0.68 -8.93 17.07
N GLU A 24 -0.34 -7.72 16.58
CA GLU A 24 1.03 -7.19 16.66
C GLU A 24 1.28 -6.48 18.00
N ARG A 25 2.07 -7.12 18.86
CA ARG A 25 2.36 -6.62 20.22
C ARG A 25 3.36 -5.46 20.25
N ALA A 26 4.10 -5.25 19.16
CA ALA A 26 5.08 -4.18 19.09
C ALA A 26 4.45 -2.80 18.80
N LEU A 27 3.19 -2.78 18.34
CA LEU A 27 2.44 -1.56 18.02
C LEU A 27 1.24 -1.41 18.98
N GLU A 28 1.07 -0.21 19.55
CA GLU A 28 -0.06 0.18 20.38
C GLU A 28 -0.82 1.33 19.72
N PHE A 29 -2.01 1.06 19.21
CA PHE A 29 -2.85 2.09 18.60
C PHE A 29 -3.60 2.85 19.70
N VAL A 30 -3.25 4.11 19.91
CA VAL A 30 -3.76 4.92 21.02
C VAL A 30 -4.85 5.89 20.60
N ALA A 31 -4.86 6.31 19.34
CA ALA A 31 -5.89 7.19 18.81
C ALA A 31 -6.05 7.05 17.30
N VAL A 32 -7.25 7.32 16.84
CA VAL A 32 -7.58 7.56 15.42
C VAL A 32 -8.21 8.94 15.29
N ASN A 33 -7.90 9.63 14.20
CA ASN A 33 -8.51 10.91 13.86
C ASN A 33 -9.32 10.75 12.59
N ASP A 34 -10.60 11.11 12.65
CA ASP A 34 -11.51 11.15 11.49
C ASP A 34 -12.63 12.15 11.77
N ILE A 35 -13.24 12.71 10.73
CA ILE A 35 -14.34 13.68 10.86
C ILE A 35 -15.71 13.04 11.15
N THR A 36 -15.74 11.73 11.36
CA THR A 36 -16.92 10.93 11.63
C THR A 36 -16.96 10.51 13.12
N ASP A 37 -18.16 10.24 13.65
CA ASP A 37 -18.36 9.84 15.04
C ASP A 37 -17.85 8.41 15.35
N ALA A 38 -17.54 8.15 16.62
CA ALA A 38 -16.97 6.88 17.09
C ALA A 38 -17.88 5.67 16.81
N LYS A 39 -19.20 5.84 16.88
CA LYS A 39 -20.17 4.76 16.64
C LYS A 39 -20.11 4.30 15.19
N THR A 40 -20.10 5.23 14.24
CA THR A 40 -19.94 4.94 12.81
C THR A 40 -18.59 4.29 12.53
N LEU A 41 -17.49 4.80 13.11
CA LEU A 41 -16.16 4.23 12.92
C LEU A 41 -16.05 2.80 13.49
N ALA A 42 -16.61 2.54 14.66
CA ALA A 42 -16.65 1.19 15.25
C ALA A 42 -17.47 0.22 14.39
N HIS A 43 -18.63 0.66 13.88
CA HIS A 43 -19.46 -0.13 12.96
C HIS A 43 -18.68 -0.51 11.70
N LEU A 44 -18.05 0.45 11.04
CA LEU A 44 -17.28 0.22 9.81
C LEU A 44 -15.96 -0.55 10.06
N LEU A 45 -15.41 -0.51 11.26
CA LEU A 45 -14.30 -1.37 11.65
C LEU A 45 -14.77 -2.83 11.82
N LYS A 46 -15.96 -3.02 12.42
CA LYS A 46 -16.53 -4.34 12.68
C LYS A 46 -16.99 -5.02 11.40
N TYR A 47 -17.71 -4.28 10.54
CA TYR A 47 -18.36 -4.82 9.34
C TYR A 47 -17.73 -4.23 8.10
N ASP A 48 -17.19 -5.07 7.24
CA ASP A 48 -16.57 -4.67 5.98
C ASP A 48 -17.11 -5.53 4.85
N SER A 49 -17.59 -4.89 3.79
CA SER A 49 -18.22 -5.58 2.65
C SER A 49 -17.23 -6.40 1.82
N VAL A 50 -15.93 -6.07 1.88
CA VAL A 50 -14.86 -6.74 1.14
C VAL A 50 -14.14 -7.75 2.01
N HIS A 51 -13.76 -7.36 3.23
CA HIS A 51 -12.95 -8.19 4.14
C HIS A 51 -13.79 -8.91 5.21
N GLY A 52 -15.12 -8.79 5.16
CA GLY A 52 -16.02 -9.47 6.07
C GLY A 52 -16.04 -8.91 7.48
N THR A 53 -16.82 -9.58 8.34
CA THR A 53 -16.99 -9.20 9.74
C THR A 53 -15.72 -9.52 10.53
N LEU A 54 -15.20 -8.53 11.24
CA LEU A 54 -14.04 -8.70 12.12
C LEU A 54 -14.40 -9.58 13.32
N ALA A 55 -13.69 -10.71 13.50
CA ALA A 55 -13.91 -11.66 14.59
C ALA A 55 -13.25 -11.17 15.91
N ARG A 56 -13.54 -9.91 16.30
CA ARG A 56 -13.08 -9.26 17.53
C ARG A 56 -14.23 -8.53 18.19
N ASP A 57 -14.15 -8.27 19.49
CA ASP A 57 -15.11 -7.40 20.17
C ASP A 57 -14.79 -5.93 19.86
N VAL A 58 -15.71 -5.25 19.17
CA VAL A 58 -15.57 -3.84 18.79
C VAL A 58 -16.75 -3.08 19.37
N ARG A 59 -16.48 -2.09 20.21
CA ARG A 59 -17.51 -1.23 20.82
C ARG A 59 -17.15 0.24 20.64
N ALA A 60 -18.16 1.09 20.63
CA ALA A 60 -18.02 2.54 20.70
C ALA A 60 -18.49 3.03 22.07
N ASP A 61 -17.81 4.01 22.58
CA ASP A 61 -18.22 4.77 23.77
C ASP A 61 -18.12 6.29 23.49
N LYS A 62 -18.36 7.11 24.51
CA LYS A 62 -18.33 8.57 24.39
C LYS A 62 -16.94 9.15 24.09
N ASP A 63 -15.87 8.42 24.46
CA ASP A 63 -14.49 8.88 24.36
C ASP A 63 -13.72 8.26 23.18
N GLY A 64 -14.33 7.23 22.53
CA GLY A 64 -13.69 6.55 21.42
C GLY A 64 -14.29 5.21 21.05
N LEU A 65 -13.43 4.28 20.71
CA LEU A 65 -13.78 2.88 20.42
C LEU A 65 -12.87 1.95 21.22
N THR A 66 -13.35 0.74 21.47
CA THR A 66 -12.55 -0.33 22.07
C THR A 66 -12.49 -1.52 21.12
N VAL A 67 -11.32 -2.17 21.08
CA VAL A 67 -11.13 -3.44 20.38
C VAL A 67 -10.55 -4.44 21.37
N ASP A 68 -11.26 -5.53 21.64
CA ASP A 68 -10.91 -6.53 22.66
C ASP A 68 -10.58 -5.90 24.02
N GLY A 69 -11.37 -4.88 24.40
CA GLY A 69 -11.21 -4.14 25.66
C GLY A 69 -10.07 -3.10 25.65
N LYS A 70 -9.28 -2.97 24.60
CA LYS A 70 -8.25 -1.95 24.47
C LYS A 70 -8.86 -0.66 23.94
N PRO A 71 -8.75 0.48 24.68
CA PRO A 71 -9.33 1.73 24.25
C PRO A 71 -8.48 2.38 23.14
N ILE A 72 -9.16 2.97 22.16
CA ILE A 72 -8.57 3.79 21.09
C ILE A 72 -9.37 5.09 21.04
N ARG A 73 -8.72 6.20 21.33
CA ARG A 73 -9.36 7.50 21.36
C ARG A 73 -9.78 7.94 19.95
N VAL A 74 -10.97 8.48 19.79
CA VAL A 74 -11.43 9.06 18.53
C VAL A 74 -11.31 10.58 18.62
N LEU A 75 -10.62 11.16 17.65
CA LEU A 75 -10.41 12.59 17.48
C LEU A 75 -11.12 13.06 16.22
N ALA A 76 -11.47 14.34 16.14
CA ALA A 76 -12.18 14.96 15.00
C ALA A 76 -11.56 16.31 14.63
N GLU A 77 -10.24 16.35 14.43
CA GLU A 77 -9.48 17.55 14.08
C GLU A 77 -9.10 17.54 12.61
N ARG A 78 -9.33 18.64 11.92
CA ARG A 78 -9.02 18.81 10.50
C ARG A 78 -7.58 19.22 10.24
N ASP A 79 -6.98 20.00 11.15
CA ASP A 79 -5.59 20.45 11.02
C ASP A 79 -4.65 19.49 11.79
N PRO A 80 -3.76 18.77 11.10
CA PRO A 80 -2.83 17.83 11.74
C PRO A 80 -1.93 18.48 12.81
N ALA A 81 -1.61 19.78 12.70
CA ALA A 81 -0.79 20.49 13.67
C ALA A 81 -1.47 20.66 15.04
N ARG A 82 -2.80 20.53 15.09
CA ARG A 82 -3.61 20.72 16.32
C ARG A 82 -3.95 19.38 17.01
N LEU A 83 -3.55 18.26 16.42
CA LEU A 83 -3.78 16.96 17.00
C LEU A 83 -2.93 16.77 18.28
N PRO A 84 -3.47 16.16 19.33
CA PRO A 84 -2.79 16.08 20.64
C PRO A 84 -1.76 14.93 20.71
N TRP A 85 -0.95 14.74 19.66
CA TRP A 85 0.00 13.61 19.58
C TRP A 85 0.99 13.60 20.73
N LYS A 86 1.53 14.78 21.09
CA LYS A 86 2.44 14.90 22.24
C LYS A 86 1.79 14.47 23.56
N GLN A 87 0.55 14.90 23.80
CA GLN A 87 -0.18 14.58 25.04
C GLN A 87 -0.53 13.09 25.12
N LEU A 88 -0.80 12.47 23.97
CA LEU A 88 -1.10 11.06 23.85
C LEU A 88 0.17 10.18 23.78
N GLY A 89 1.36 10.79 23.78
CA GLY A 89 2.62 10.07 23.68
C GLY A 89 2.78 9.26 22.38
N VAL A 90 2.25 9.79 21.27
CA VAL A 90 2.32 9.12 19.96
C VAL A 90 3.75 9.20 19.43
N ASP A 91 4.36 8.06 19.17
CA ASP A 91 5.68 7.94 18.55
C ASP A 91 5.63 8.15 17.05
N GLN A 92 4.65 7.53 16.39
CA GLN A 92 4.50 7.62 14.93
C GLN A 92 3.03 7.75 14.53
N VAL A 93 2.80 8.53 13.46
CA VAL A 93 1.50 8.70 12.84
C VAL A 93 1.46 7.97 11.51
N LEU A 94 0.41 7.18 11.30
CA LEU A 94 0.06 6.63 10.00
C LEU A 94 -0.92 7.59 9.32
N GLU A 95 -0.45 8.30 8.30
CA GLU A 95 -1.25 9.25 7.54
C GLU A 95 -2.03 8.51 6.45
N CYS A 96 -3.30 8.24 6.71
CA CYS A 96 -4.19 7.43 5.88
C CYS A 96 -5.38 8.22 5.32
N SER A 97 -5.42 9.55 5.48
CA SER A 97 -6.53 10.39 4.99
C SER A 97 -6.52 10.58 3.48
N GLY A 98 -5.36 10.44 2.82
CA GLY A 98 -5.15 10.77 1.42
C GLY A 98 -5.05 12.29 1.13
N LEU A 99 -5.16 13.15 2.16
CA LEU A 99 -5.15 14.61 2.03
C LEU A 99 -3.76 15.22 2.19
N PHE A 100 -2.91 14.62 3.04
CA PHE A 100 -1.59 15.14 3.40
C PHE A 100 -0.48 14.32 2.75
N THR A 101 -0.46 14.33 1.41
CA THR A 101 0.48 13.55 0.58
C THR A 101 1.71 14.34 0.14
N GLU A 102 1.89 15.56 0.61
CA GLU A 102 3.11 16.34 0.46
C GLU A 102 3.88 16.35 1.79
N ARG A 103 5.21 16.27 1.70
CA ARG A 103 6.08 16.23 2.89
C ARG A 103 5.74 17.30 3.93
N ASP A 104 5.63 18.56 3.49
CA ASP A 104 5.43 19.68 4.42
C ASP A 104 4.03 19.69 5.03
N LYS A 105 3.03 19.19 4.30
CA LYS A 105 1.68 19.01 4.82
C LYS A 105 1.63 17.90 5.88
N ALA A 106 2.30 16.78 5.61
CA ALA A 106 2.39 15.65 6.54
C ALA A 106 3.26 15.98 7.76
N ALA A 107 4.29 16.82 7.61
CA ALA A 107 5.17 17.26 8.68
C ALA A 107 4.45 18.00 9.81
N LYS A 108 3.23 18.52 9.59
CA LYS A 108 2.40 19.09 10.64
C LYS A 108 2.12 18.11 11.79
N HIS A 109 2.12 16.81 11.53
CA HIS A 109 2.04 15.81 12.60
C HIS A 109 3.28 15.82 13.52
N LEU A 110 4.46 16.18 12.98
CA LEU A 110 5.69 16.35 13.78
C LEU A 110 5.56 17.59 14.69
N GLU A 111 4.99 18.68 14.18
CA GLU A 111 4.70 19.90 14.96
C GLU A 111 3.74 19.58 16.13
N ALA A 112 2.79 18.68 15.90
CA ALA A 112 1.85 18.18 16.92
C ALA A 112 2.49 17.23 17.93
N GLY A 113 3.77 16.84 17.73
CA GLY A 113 4.56 16.07 18.68
C GLY A 113 4.77 14.60 18.34
N ALA A 114 4.35 14.12 17.17
CA ALA A 114 4.78 12.83 16.67
C ALA A 114 6.27 12.85 16.29
N ARG A 115 6.96 11.71 16.39
CA ARG A 115 8.39 11.61 16.05
C ARG A 115 8.60 11.19 14.60
N LYS A 116 7.67 10.44 14.02
CA LYS A 116 7.69 9.95 12.63
C LYS A 116 6.30 10.00 12.02
N VAL A 117 6.25 10.16 10.69
CA VAL A 117 5.03 10.12 9.89
C VAL A 117 5.22 9.14 8.76
N ILE A 118 4.28 8.22 8.57
CA ILE A 118 4.26 7.25 7.47
C ILE A 118 3.00 7.51 6.64
N ILE A 119 3.18 7.94 5.40
CA ILE A 119 2.09 8.27 4.48
C ILE A 119 1.68 7.02 3.71
N SER A 120 0.40 6.68 3.73
CA SER A 120 -0.20 5.53 3.04
C SER A 120 -0.52 5.80 1.57
N ALA A 121 0.26 6.63 0.91
CA ALA A 121 0.09 7.03 -0.48
C ALA A 121 1.43 7.46 -1.08
N PRO A 122 1.56 7.54 -2.43
CA PRO A 122 2.65 8.24 -3.05
C PRO A 122 2.72 9.67 -2.53
N ALA A 123 3.91 10.11 -2.12
CA ALA A 123 4.08 11.42 -1.52
C ALA A 123 5.06 12.27 -2.30
N LYS A 124 4.74 13.57 -2.42
CA LYS A 124 5.63 14.56 -3.01
C LYS A 124 6.67 14.97 -1.97
N ALA A 125 7.95 14.87 -2.36
CA ALA A 125 9.11 15.30 -1.57
C ALA A 125 9.24 14.62 -0.20
N ALA A 126 8.67 13.41 0.03
CA ALA A 126 8.94 12.65 1.25
C ALA A 126 10.45 12.44 1.45
N ASP A 127 10.90 12.33 2.71
CA ASP A 127 12.31 12.09 3.01
C ASP A 127 12.78 10.74 2.44
N LEU A 128 11.87 9.76 2.40
CA LEU A 128 12.08 8.45 1.78
C LEU A 128 10.75 7.90 1.25
N THR A 129 10.76 7.39 0.02
CA THR A 129 9.73 6.48 -0.48
C THR A 129 10.23 5.06 -0.34
N ILE A 130 9.47 4.20 0.37
CA ILE A 130 9.91 2.86 0.74
C ILE A 130 8.97 1.78 0.18
N CYS A 131 9.55 0.71 -0.33
CA CYS A 131 8.89 -0.56 -0.60
C CYS A 131 9.64 -1.68 0.13
N MET A 132 8.96 -2.38 1.01
CA MET A 132 9.55 -3.48 1.79
C MET A 132 10.08 -4.58 0.87
N GLY A 133 11.26 -5.10 1.19
CA GLY A 133 11.99 -6.09 0.40
C GLY A 133 12.73 -5.51 -0.82
N VAL A 134 12.52 -4.24 -1.16
CA VAL A 134 13.13 -3.58 -2.32
C VAL A 134 14.20 -2.59 -1.89
N ASN A 135 13.85 -1.58 -1.11
CA ASN A 135 14.78 -0.55 -0.64
C ASN A 135 14.66 -0.24 0.86
N ASP A 136 14.01 -1.09 1.65
CA ASP A 136 13.81 -0.90 3.09
C ASP A 136 15.13 -0.76 3.87
N ARG A 137 16.23 -1.32 3.36
CA ARG A 137 17.59 -1.17 3.94
C ARG A 137 18.17 0.24 3.81
N THR A 138 17.57 1.10 2.98
CA THR A 138 18.00 2.51 2.84
C THR A 138 17.41 3.42 3.93
N TYR A 139 16.50 2.89 4.77
CA TYR A 139 15.94 3.65 5.87
C TYR A 139 17.01 4.03 6.89
N ASP A 140 17.14 5.33 7.13
CA ASP A 140 18.01 5.91 8.15
C ASP A 140 17.13 6.67 9.17
N PRO A 141 17.04 6.19 10.42
CA PRO A 141 16.19 6.81 11.43
C PRO A 141 16.57 8.25 11.81
N ALA A 142 17.82 8.63 11.58
CA ALA A 142 18.27 9.99 11.86
C ALA A 142 17.87 11.00 10.76
N LYS A 143 17.69 10.54 9.53
CA LYS A 143 17.43 11.40 8.36
C LYS A 143 15.97 11.40 7.94
N HIS A 144 15.28 10.25 8.04
CA HIS A 144 13.96 10.07 7.48
C HIS A 144 12.88 10.20 8.56
N THR A 145 12.13 11.29 8.51
CA THR A 145 11.05 11.61 9.47
C THR A 145 9.66 11.50 8.84
N VAL A 146 9.53 11.87 7.56
CA VAL A 146 8.30 11.74 6.77
C VAL A 146 8.53 10.74 5.65
N ILE A 147 7.90 9.59 5.74
CA ILE A 147 8.16 8.42 4.90
C ILE A 147 6.89 8.10 4.11
N SER A 148 7.02 7.83 2.81
CA SER A 148 5.94 7.32 1.98
C SER A 148 6.07 5.81 1.79
N ASN A 149 4.97 5.07 2.00
CA ASN A 149 4.89 3.64 1.64
C ASN A 149 4.55 3.43 0.15
N ALA A 150 4.77 4.43 -0.70
CA ALA A 150 4.41 4.42 -2.11
C ALA A 150 2.90 4.12 -2.34
N SER A 151 2.54 3.51 -3.47
CA SER A 151 1.18 3.01 -3.74
C SER A 151 1.10 1.49 -3.66
N CYS A 152 -0.12 0.96 -3.58
CA CYS A 152 -0.37 -0.48 -3.68
C CYS A 152 0.20 -1.06 -4.99
N THR A 153 0.00 -0.36 -6.10
CA THR A 153 0.53 -0.75 -7.42
C THR A 153 2.05 -0.72 -7.45
N THR A 154 2.70 0.31 -6.88
CA THR A 154 4.17 0.37 -6.78
C THR A 154 4.71 -0.77 -5.91
N ASN A 155 4.03 -1.10 -4.81
CA ASN A 155 4.41 -2.23 -3.96
C ASN A 155 4.28 -3.59 -4.66
N CYS A 156 3.34 -3.75 -5.61
CA CYS A 156 3.25 -4.94 -6.45
C CYS A 156 4.32 -4.95 -7.53
N LEU A 157 4.52 -3.84 -8.23
CA LEU A 157 5.42 -3.73 -9.39
C LEU A 157 6.91 -3.82 -9.00
N ALA A 158 7.30 -3.19 -7.88
CA ALA A 158 8.70 -3.06 -7.50
C ALA A 158 9.40 -4.41 -7.24
N PRO A 159 8.82 -5.39 -6.53
CA PRO A 159 9.42 -6.72 -6.37
C PRO A 159 9.65 -7.43 -7.72
N LEU A 160 8.67 -7.38 -8.64
CA LEU A 160 8.81 -7.98 -9.98
C LEU A 160 9.94 -7.32 -10.77
N ALA A 161 9.91 -5.98 -10.84
CA ALA A 161 10.90 -5.20 -11.57
C ALA A 161 12.31 -5.42 -10.98
N LYS A 162 12.43 -5.53 -9.66
CA LYS A 162 13.69 -5.84 -9.00
C LYS A 162 14.26 -7.19 -9.43
N VAL A 163 13.46 -8.26 -9.37
CA VAL A 163 13.92 -9.61 -9.77
C VAL A 163 14.32 -9.65 -11.24
N LEU A 164 13.50 -9.08 -12.12
CA LEU A 164 13.81 -9.03 -13.56
C LEU A 164 15.08 -8.21 -13.83
N HIS A 165 15.24 -7.06 -13.17
CA HIS A 165 16.40 -6.20 -13.37
C HIS A 165 17.68 -6.82 -12.83
N ASP A 166 17.65 -7.36 -11.63
CA ASP A 166 18.81 -7.97 -10.97
C ASP A 166 19.30 -9.22 -11.74
N SER A 167 18.37 -10.01 -12.31
CA SER A 167 18.70 -11.25 -13.02
C SER A 167 19.05 -11.03 -14.50
N PHE A 168 18.28 -10.21 -15.18
CA PHE A 168 18.34 -10.11 -16.64
C PHE A 168 18.65 -8.69 -17.16
N GLY A 169 18.57 -7.66 -16.31
CA GLY A 169 18.61 -6.26 -16.72
C GLY A 169 17.29 -5.84 -17.42
N ILE A 170 16.75 -4.70 -17.05
CA ILE A 170 15.62 -4.08 -17.76
C ILE A 170 16.15 -2.90 -18.57
N ARG A 171 15.93 -2.93 -19.87
CA ARG A 171 16.24 -1.82 -20.78
C ARG A 171 15.14 -0.76 -20.74
N ARG A 172 13.89 -1.20 -20.90
CA ARG A 172 12.67 -0.38 -20.85
C ARG A 172 11.43 -1.27 -20.71
N GLY A 173 10.30 -0.68 -20.35
CA GLY A 173 9.05 -1.43 -20.28
C GLY A 173 7.82 -0.56 -20.07
N LEU A 174 6.67 -1.18 -20.29
CA LEU A 174 5.36 -0.59 -20.04
C LEU A 174 4.57 -1.47 -19.09
N MET A 175 3.83 -0.82 -18.20
CA MET A 175 2.97 -1.48 -17.23
C MET A 175 1.53 -1.01 -17.41
N THR A 176 0.61 -1.95 -17.43
CA THR A 176 -0.81 -1.67 -17.24
C THR A 176 -1.28 -2.30 -15.94
N THR A 177 -1.89 -1.53 -15.05
CA THR A 177 -2.60 -2.14 -13.93
C THR A 177 -4.09 -2.19 -14.23
N ILE A 178 -4.65 -3.41 -14.22
CA ILE A 178 -6.08 -3.67 -14.19
C ILE A 178 -6.49 -3.57 -12.73
N HIS A 179 -7.09 -2.43 -12.37
CA HIS A 179 -7.23 -2.03 -10.97
C HIS A 179 -8.68 -1.99 -10.54
N SER A 180 -8.94 -2.57 -9.37
CA SER A 180 -10.23 -2.43 -8.69
C SER A 180 -10.63 -0.97 -8.52
N TYR A 181 -11.93 -0.68 -8.49
CA TYR A 181 -12.40 0.66 -8.19
C TYR A 181 -12.04 1.08 -6.75
N THR A 182 -11.90 2.36 -6.53
CA THR A 182 -11.60 2.95 -5.21
C THR A 182 -12.55 4.11 -4.93
N ASN A 183 -12.62 4.57 -3.69
CA ASN A 183 -13.48 5.70 -3.28
C ASN A 183 -13.13 7.04 -3.96
N ASP A 184 -12.02 7.10 -4.68
CA ASP A 184 -11.69 8.21 -5.58
C ASP A 184 -12.67 8.30 -6.77
N GLN A 185 -13.23 7.17 -7.19
CA GLN A 185 -14.19 7.09 -8.30
C GLN A 185 -15.62 7.39 -7.84
N ARG A 186 -16.50 7.67 -8.80
CA ARG A 186 -17.92 7.96 -8.54
C ARG A 186 -18.75 6.68 -8.65
N ILE A 187 -19.74 6.53 -7.78
CA ILE A 187 -20.72 5.41 -7.86
C ILE A 187 -21.59 5.61 -9.09
N LEU A 188 -22.16 6.80 -9.27
CA LEU A 188 -22.85 7.26 -10.47
C LEU A 188 -22.16 8.51 -11.00
N ASP A 189 -22.52 8.93 -12.23
CA ASP A 189 -21.92 10.07 -12.91
C ASP A 189 -21.99 11.35 -12.03
N LEU A 190 -20.82 11.87 -11.66
CA LEU A 190 -20.68 13.05 -10.79
C LEU A 190 -19.36 13.76 -11.12
N PRO A 191 -19.26 15.10 -10.93
CA PRO A 191 -18.05 15.85 -11.23
C PRO A 191 -16.79 15.26 -10.58
N HIS A 192 -15.72 15.18 -11.37
CA HIS A 192 -14.38 14.76 -10.98
C HIS A 192 -13.35 15.45 -11.89
N GLU A 193 -12.15 15.73 -11.42
CA GLU A 193 -11.07 16.37 -12.22
C GLU A 193 -10.71 15.54 -13.46
N ASP A 194 -10.62 14.21 -13.31
CA ASP A 194 -10.52 13.26 -14.41
C ASP A 194 -11.93 12.89 -14.88
N LEU A 195 -12.31 13.34 -16.09
CA LEU A 195 -13.64 13.12 -16.66
C LEU A 195 -13.97 11.62 -16.86
N ARG A 196 -12.99 10.75 -17.00
CA ARG A 196 -13.20 9.31 -17.06
C ARG A 196 -13.57 8.75 -15.69
N ARG A 197 -12.95 9.24 -14.60
CA ARG A 197 -13.31 8.89 -13.21
C ARG A 197 -14.61 9.52 -12.74
N ALA A 198 -15.15 10.50 -13.47
CA ALA A 198 -16.46 11.09 -13.23
C ALA A 198 -17.61 10.11 -13.53
N ARG A 199 -17.34 9.01 -14.23
CA ARG A 199 -18.33 8.01 -14.66
C ARG A 199 -18.50 6.90 -13.61
N ALA A 200 -19.63 6.18 -13.70
CA ALA A 200 -20.02 5.12 -12.78
C ALA A 200 -18.99 3.99 -12.71
N ALA A 201 -18.35 3.83 -11.56
CA ALA A 201 -17.23 2.92 -11.35
C ALA A 201 -17.60 1.44 -11.52
N ALA A 202 -18.81 1.05 -11.11
CA ALA A 202 -19.25 -0.35 -11.15
C ALA A 202 -19.86 -0.78 -12.49
N LEU A 203 -19.91 0.11 -13.49
CA LEU A 203 -20.50 -0.15 -14.80
C LEU A 203 -19.51 -0.13 -15.95
N SER A 204 -18.33 0.46 -15.75
CA SER A 204 -17.43 0.77 -16.86
C SER A 204 -15.98 0.36 -16.57
N MET A 205 -15.27 -0.05 -17.61
CA MET A 205 -13.80 -0.06 -17.62
C MET A 205 -13.32 1.37 -17.91
N ILE A 206 -12.48 1.90 -17.02
CA ILE A 206 -12.09 3.31 -17.03
C ILE A 206 -10.56 3.43 -17.17
N PRO A 207 -10.04 3.73 -18.37
CA PRO A 207 -8.62 4.07 -18.55
C PRO A 207 -8.28 5.33 -17.73
N SER A 208 -7.19 5.28 -17.00
CA SER A 208 -6.79 6.34 -16.07
C SER A 208 -5.26 6.45 -16.01
N SER A 209 -4.76 7.63 -15.74
CA SER A 209 -3.34 7.82 -15.48
C SER A 209 -2.94 7.17 -14.14
N THR A 210 -1.69 6.73 -14.04
CA THR A 210 -1.07 6.31 -12.79
C THR A 210 0.39 6.73 -12.76
N GLY A 211 0.85 7.22 -11.62
CA GLY A 211 2.26 7.50 -11.38
C GLY A 211 3.06 6.29 -10.89
N ALA A 212 2.42 5.12 -10.73
CA ALA A 212 3.03 3.97 -10.07
C ALA A 212 4.28 3.45 -10.80
N ALA A 213 4.26 3.39 -12.14
CA ALA A 213 5.41 2.94 -12.93
C ALA A 213 6.58 3.94 -12.85
N ARG A 214 6.29 5.22 -12.95
CA ARG A 214 7.33 6.28 -12.81
C ARG A 214 7.90 6.35 -11.39
N ALA A 215 7.08 6.06 -10.39
CA ALA A 215 7.52 6.01 -8.98
C ALA A 215 8.51 4.88 -8.68
N ILE A 216 8.66 3.89 -9.58
CA ILE A 216 9.68 2.84 -9.45
C ILE A 216 11.10 3.45 -9.34
N GLY A 217 11.39 4.51 -10.05
CA GLY A 217 12.68 5.21 -9.95
C GLY A 217 13.02 5.72 -8.55
N LEU A 218 12.02 5.94 -7.68
CA LEU A 218 12.23 6.35 -6.29
C LEU A 218 12.70 5.19 -5.39
N VAL A 219 12.32 3.96 -5.72
CA VAL A 219 12.65 2.76 -4.92
C VAL A 219 13.70 1.88 -5.59
N LEU A 220 13.85 1.98 -6.91
CA LEU A 220 14.85 1.31 -7.73
C LEU A 220 15.49 2.35 -8.68
N PRO A 221 16.47 3.13 -8.24
CA PRO A 221 17.05 4.23 -9.02
C PRO A 221 17.61 3.80 -10.39
N ALA A 222 18.11 2.58 -10.53
CA ALA A 222 18.57 2.00 -11.79
C ALA A 222 17.48 1.89 -12.87
N LEU A 223 16.21 1.95 -12.48
CA LEU A 223 15.05 1.90 -13.37
C LEU A 223 14.40 3.28 -13.59
N ASN A 224 15.02 4.35 -13.12
CA ASN A 224 14.50 5.70 -13.34
C ASN A 224 14.40 6.01 -14.83
N GLY A 225 13.19 6.40 -15.29
CA GLY A 225 12.90 6.71 -16.69
C GLY A 225 12.80 5.49 -17.62
N LYS A 226 13.01 4.25 -17.12
CA LYS A 226 12.92 3.03 -17.93
C LYS A 226 11.51 2.43 -17.98
N LEU A 227 10.65 2.75 -17.03
CA LEU A 227 9.28 2.25 -16.94
C LEU A 227 8.26 3.38 -16.95
N ASP A 228 7.19 3.19 -17.73
CA ASP A 228 5.98 4.02 -17.70
C ASP A 228 4.74 3.13 -17.78
N GLY A 229 3.54 3.70 -17.64
CA GLY A 229 2.34 2.90 -17.69
C GLY A 229 1.05 3.65 -17.41
N MET A 230 -0.04 2.89 -17.38
CA MET A 230 -1.38 3.38 -17.15
C MET A 230 -2.18 2.43 -16.26
N ALA A 231 -3.35 2.87 -15.81
CA ALA A 231 -4.33 2.04 -15.13
C ALA A 231 -5.58 1.88 -16.00
N VAL A 232 -6.20 0.70 -15.90
CA VAL A 232 -7.59 0.48 -16.34
C VAL A 232 -8.38 0.10 -15.09
N ARG A 233 -9.27 0.98 -14.63
CA ARG A 233 -10.18 0.67 -13.53
C ARG A 233 -11.28 -0.24 -14.03
N VAL A 234 -11.61 -1.29 -13.25
CA VAL A 234 -12.61 -2.30 -13.60
C VAL A 234 -13.68 -2.42 -12.54
N PRO A 235 -14.89 -2.92 -12.86
CA PRO A 235 -15.99 -3.13 -11.93
C PRO A 235 -15.75 -4.27 -10.93
N THR A 236 -14.66 -4.22 -10.20
CA THR A 236 -14.24 -5.20 -9.20
C THR A 236 -13.94 -4.47 -7.89
N PRO A 237 -14.45 -4.92 -6.72
CA PRO A 237 -14.34 -4.17 -5.47
C PRO A 237 -12.95 -4.22 -4.85
N ASN A 238 -12.19 -5.29 -5.07
CA ASN A 238 -10.84 -5.48 -4.52
C ASN A 238 -10.07 -6.50 -5.35
N VAL A 239 -8.77 -6.54 -5.15
CA VAL A 239 -7.75 -7.29 -5.89
C VAL A 239 -7.55 -6.77 -7.31
N SER A 240 -6.35 -6.35 -7.56
CA SER A 240 -5.90 -5.76 -8.82
C SER A 240 -4.80 -6.62 -9.45
N LEU A 241 -4.48 -6.34 -10.71
CA LEU A 241 -3.48 -7.08 -11.49
C LEU A 241 -2.50 -6.09 -12.13
N VAL A 242 -1.21 -6.33 -12.00
CA VAL A 242 -0.15 -5.69 -12.79
C VAL A 242 0.17 -6.56 -13.98
N ASP A 243 0.11 -5.99 -15.18
CA ASP A 243 0.65 -6.52 -16.43
C ASP A 243 1.91 -5.72 -16.76
N LEU A 244 3.08 -6.33 -16.60
CA LEU A 244 4.37 -5.73 -16.87
C LEU A 244 5.00 -6.37 -18.10
N THR A 245 5.25 -5.57 -19.14
CA THR A 245 5.98 -5.99 -20.33
C THR A 245 7.29 -5.20 -20.44
N VAL A 246 8.42 -5.91 -20.54
CA VAL A 246 9.77 -5.31 -20.53
C VAL A 246 10.64 -5.89 -21.64
N GLU A 247 11.57 -5.06 -22.12
CA GLU A 247 12.71 -5.47 -22.91
C GLU A 247 13.90 -5.72 -21.98
N LEU A 248 14.41 -6.96 -21.97
CA LEU A 248 15.53 -7.39 -21.15
C LEU A 248 16.87 -7.11 -21.84
N GLU A 249 17.92 -6.93 -21.06
CA GLU A 249 19.29 -6.74 -21.57
C GLU A 249 19.95 -8.10 -21.86
N LYS A 250 19.62 -9.14 -21.08
CA LYS A 250 20.15 -10.50 -21.21
C LYS A 250 19.06 -11.46 -21.68
N PRO A 251 19.39 -12.44 -22.52
CA PRO A 251 18.44 -13.46 -22.96
C PRO A 251 17.85 -14.25 -21.78
N ALA A 252 16.55 -14.48 -21.82
CA ALA A 252 15.82 -15.30 -20.84
C ALA A 252 14.86 -16.27 -21.54
N THR A 253 14.35 -17.24 -20.79
CA THR A 253 13.20 -18.08 -21.15
C THR A 253 12.14 -17.95 -20.06
N GLU A 254 10.92 -18.40 -20.31
CA GLU A 254 9.85 -18.42 -19.32
C GLU A 254 10.28 -19.17 -18.04
N GLU A 255 10.96 -20.33 -18.21
CA GLU A 255 11.45 -21.15 -17.11
C GLU A 255 12.49 -20.40 -16.26
N LYS A 256 13.43 -19.69 -16.92
CA LYS A 256 14.46 -18.91 -16.20
C LYS A 256 13.84 -17.73 -15.42
N VAL A 257 12.87 -17.04 -16.03
CA VAL A 257 12.14 -15.95 -15.36
C VAL A 257 11.39 -16.50 -14.15
N ASN A 258 10.64 -17.57 -14.33
CA ASN A 258 9.87 -18.21 -13.27
C ASN A 258 10.77 -18.77 -12.16
N ALA A 259 11.92 -19.35 -12.50
CA ALA A 259 12.89 -19.84 -11.53
C ALA A 259 13.45 -18.69 -10.67
N ALA A 260 13.84 -17.56 -11.28
CA ALA A 260 14.33 -16.38 -10.57
C ALA A 260 13.26 -15.80 -9.63
N MET A 261 12.00 -15.74 -10.07
CA MET A 261 10.88 -15.28 -9.25
C MET A 261 10.60 -16.23 -8.07
N LYS A 262 10.63 -17.55 -8.31
CA LYS A 262 10.44 -18.58 -7.28
C LYS A 262 11.53 -18.53 -6.23
N GLU A 263 12.78 -18.38 -6.65
CA GLU A 263 13.93 -18.23 -5.75
C GLU A 263 13.81 -16.95 -4.90
N ALA A 264 13.48 -15.84 -5.53
CA ALA A 264 13.28 -14.57 -4.81
C ALA A 264 12.15 -14.66 -3.78
N ALA A 265 11.03 -15.30 -4.14
CA ALA A 265 9.88 -15.50 -3.25
C ALA A 265 10.20 -16.39 -2.05
N ALA A 266 11.04 -17.41 -2.23
CA ALA A 266 11.50 -18.28 -1.14
C ALA A 266 12.63 -17.66 -0.29
N GLY A 267 13.35 -16.69 -0.85
CA GLY A 267 14.52 -16.03 -0.28
C GLY A 267 14.30 -14.57 0.12
N PRO A 268 14.96 -13.60 -0.58
CA PRO A 268 15.02 -12.21 -0.14
C PRO A 268 13.66 -11.48 -0.14
N LEU A 269 12.69 -11.96 -0.92
CA LEU A 269 11.33 -11.39 -1.00
C LEU A 269 10.28 -12.25 -0.28
N ARG A 270 10.71 -13.12 0.62
CA ARG A 270 9.79 -13.95 1.42
C ARG A 270 8.81 -13.09 2.20
N GLY A 271 7.51 -13.37 2.07
CA GLY A 271 6.42 -12.60 2.68
C GLY A 271 6.05 -11.31 1.91
N ILE A 272 6.78 -10.97 0.85
CA ILE A 272 6.54 -9.84 -0.05
C ILE A 272 6.04 -10.31 -1.41
N LEU A 273 6.77 -11.22 -2.03
CA LEU A 273 6.43 -11.87 -3.30
C LEU A 273 5.93 -13.29 -3.02
N LEU A 274 4.81 -13.67 -3.63
CA LEU A 274 4.32 -15.04 -3.71
C LEU A 274 4.46 -15.55 -5.14
N TYR A 275 4.90 -16.78 -5.31
CA TYR A 275 4.95 -17.48 -6.59
C TYR A 275 3.75 -18.43 -6.68
N CYS A 276 2.84 -18.19 -7.63
CA CYS A 276 1.60 -18.95 -7.82
C CYS A 276 1.61 -19.70 -9.15
N GLU A 277 1.32 -21.01 -9.09
CA GLU A 277 1.18 -21.88 -10.26
C GLU A 277 -0.26 -22.38 -10.43
N GLU A 278 -1.19 -21.95 -9.56
CA GLU A 278 -2.59 -22.32 -9.64
C GLU A 278 -3.37 -21.41 -10.59
N PRO A 279 -4.39 -21.93 -11.30
CA PRO A 279 -5.21 -21.13 -12.22
C PRO A 279 -6.29 -20.35 -11.44
N LEU A 280 -5.87 -19.32 -10.70
CA LEU A 280 -6.73 -18.54 -9.81
C LEU A 280 -7.18 -17.22 -10.46
N VAL A 281 -8.18 -16.59 -9.83
CA VAL A 281 -8.73 -15.29 -10.23
C VAL A 281 -8.69 -14.30 -9.08
N SER A 282 -9.04 -13.04 -9.33
CA SER A 282 -8.94 -11.96 -8.34
C SER A 282 -9.58 -12.29 -6.98
N ALA A 283 -10.74 -12.93 -6.97
CA ALA A 283 -11.47 -13.25 -5.73
C ALA A 283 -10.68 -14.17 -4.79
N ASP A 284 -9.84 -15.06 -5.33
CA ASP A 284 -9.05 -16.02 -4.58
C ASP A 284 -7.90 -15.37 -3.79
N PHE A 285 -7.50 -14.18 -4.19
CA PHE A 285 -6.42 -13.43 -3.56
C PHE A 285 -6.91 -12.38 -2.55
N ASN A 286 -8.23 -12.28 -2.34
CA ASN A 286 -8.78 -11.36 -1.35
C ASN A 286 -8.31 -11.72 0.07
N GLY A 287 -7.76 -10.75 0.79
CA GLY A 287 -7.21 -10.95 2.12
C GLY A 287 -5.78 -11.53 2.16
N THR A 288 -5.10 -11.69 1.01
CA THR A 288 -3.69 -12.10 0.99
C THR A 288 -2.77 -10.97 1.44
N PRO A 289 -1.76 -11.25 2.31
CA PRO A 289 -0.86 -10.22 2.84
C PRO A 289 0.32 -9.87 1.91
N TYR A 290 0.47 -10.57 0.80
CA TYR A 290 1.58 -10.34 -0.13
C TYR A 290 1.40 -9.03 -0.92
N SER A 291 2.53 -8.37 -1.19
CA SER A 291 2.54 -7.17 -2.06
C SER A 291 2.37 -7.51 -3.52
N SER A 292 2.89 -8.66 -3.93
CA SER A 292 2.95 -9.12 -5.32
C SER A 292 2.79 -10.63 -5.36
N ILE A 293 1.92 -11.13 -6.22
CA ILE A 293 1.65 -12.56 -6.39
C ILE A 293 1.84 -12.87 -7.87
N LEU A 294 3.02 -13.38 -8.24
CA LEU A 294 3.30 -13.74 -9.62
C LEU A 294 2.37 -14.85 -10.07
N ASP A 295 1.67 -14.66 -11.19
CA ASP A 295 0.99 -15.73 -11.91
C ASP A 295 1.98 -16.38 -12.89
N ALA A 296 2.61 -17.45 -12.45
CA ALA A 296 3.71 -18.07 -13.19
C ALA A 296 3.29 -18.68 -14.51
N LYS A 297 2.02 -19.09 -14.64
CA LYS A 297 1.50 -19.66 -15.90
C LYS A 297 1.27 -18.61 -16.99
N LEU A 298 1.23 -17.33 -16.62
CA LEU A 298 1.04 -16.22 -17.52
C LEU A 298 2.35 -15.52 -17.91
N THR A 299 3.50 -15.99 -17.44
CA THR A 299 4.81 -15.53 -17.91
C THR A 299 4.97 -15.85 -19.40
N ARG A 300 5.43 -14.86 -20.19
CA ARG A 300 5.72 -15.03 -21.62
C ARG A 300 7.05 -14.38 -21.96
N VAL A 301 7.82 -15.06 -22.80
CA VAL A 301 9.07 -14.52 -23.34
C VAL A 301 9.09 -14.74 -24.85
N MET A 302 9.24 -13.64 -25.60
CA MET A 302 9.40 -13.65 -27.06
C MET A 302 10.82 -13.19 -27.41
N ASP A 303 11.40 -13.76 -28.44
CA ASP A 303 12.74 -13.42 -28.95
C ASP A 303 13.81 -13.33 -27.86
N HIS A 304 13.67 -14.17 -26.82
CA HIS A 304 14.52 -14.26 -25.64
C HIS A 304 14.67 -12.97 -24.80
N THR A 305 14.19 -11.83 -25.25
CA THR A 305 14.38 -10.54 -24.57
C THR A 305 13.09 -9.78 -24.29
N PHE A 306 12.00 -10.08 -24.98
CA PHE A 306 10.72 -9.42 -24.77
C PHE A 306 9.88 -10.24 -23.77
N CYS A 307 9.85 -9.79 -22.54
CA CYS A 307 9.27 -10.52 -21.41
C CYS A 307 8.01 -9.84 -20.89
N LYS A 308 6.97 -10.65 -20.65
CA LYS A 308 5.72 -10.25 -19.97
C LYS A 308 5.54 -11.08 -18.71
N VAL A 309 5.25 -10.43 -17.59
CA VAL A 309 4.86 -11.05 -16.33
C VAL A 309 3.60 -10.40 -15.80
N LEU A 310 2.74 -11.21 -15.17
CA LEU A 310 1.53 -10.74 -14.50
C LEU A 310 1.61 -11.03 -13.02
N ALA A 311 1.15 -10.08 -12.20
CA ALA A 311 1.06 -10.30 -10.76
C ALA A 311 -0.20 -9.69 -10.17
N TRP A 312 -0.87 -10.51 -9.34
CA TRP A 312 -2.01 -10.13 -8.54
C TRP A 312 -1.58 -9.41 -7.26
N TYR A 313 -2.44 -8.57 -6.73
CA TYR A 313 -2.25 -7.95 -5.42
C TYR A 313 -3.58 -7.52 -4.80
N ASP A 314 -3.75 -7.83 -3.52
CA ASP A 314 -4.83 -7.21 -2.76
C ASP A 314 -4.43 -5.76 -2.47
N ASN A 315 -5.04 -4.83 -3.21
CA ASN A 315 -4.69 -3.41 -3.16
C ASN A 315 -5.05 -2.74 -1.83
N GLU A 316 -5.86 -3.38 -0.98
CA GLU A 316 -6.19 -2.92 0.37
C GLU A 316 -5.44 -3.71 1.43
N TRP A 317 -5.59 -5.03 1.48
CA TRP A 317 -5.03 -5.85 2.56
C TRP A 317 -3.52 -6.04 2.42
N GLY A 318 -3.01 -6.37 1.24
CA GLY A 318 -1.57 -6.47 0.99
C GLY A 318 -0.85 -5.16 1.31
N PHE A 319 -1.42 -4.04 0.86
CA PHE A 319 -0.89 -2.70 1.15
C PHE A 319 -0.94 -2.35 2.64
N SER A 320 -2.01 -2.70 3.35
CA SER A 320 -2.14 -2.47 4.79
C SER A 320 -1.13 -3.29 5.59
N ASN A 321 -0.79 -4.50 5.16
CA ASN A 321 0.30 -5.28 5.75
C ASN A 321 1.67 -4.61 5.51
N ARG A 322 1.91 -3.99 4.36
CA ARG A 322 3.14 -3.20 4.14
C ARG A 322 3.20 -1.96 5.02
N MET A 323 2.07 -1.28 5.24
CA MET A 323 2.02 -0.19 6.22
C MET A 323 2.41 -0.66 7.62
N ARG A 324 1.94 -1.84 8.07
CA ARG A 324 2.36 -2.48 9.32
C ARG A 324 3.87 -2.71 9.34
N ASP A 325 4.41 -3.30 8.29
CA ASP A 325 5.84 -3.66 8.25
C ASP A 325 6.74 -2.42 8.24
N VAL A 326 6.35 -1.36 7.53
CA VAL A 326 7.05 -0.07 7.57
C VAL A 326 6.94 0.56 8.97
N ALA A 327 5.76 0.50 9.61
CA ALA A 327 5.59 0.99 10.99
C ALA A 327 6.50 0.26 11.98
N LEU A 328 6.66 -1.06 11.82
CA LEU A 328 7.58 -1.86 12.63
C LEU A 328 9.05 -1.50 12.36
N LEU A 329 9.43 -1.34 11.10
CA LEU A 329 10.79 -0.94 10.70
C LEU A 329 11.14 0.42 11.29
N VAL A 330 10.29 1.42 11.08
CA VAL A 330 10.47 2.79 11.57
C VAL A 330 10.51 2.82 13.09
N GLY A 331 9.65 2.06 13.74
CA GLY A 331 9.57 1.99 15.18
C GLY A 331 10.80 1.37 15.86
N ARG A 332 11.52 0.45 15.20
CA ARG A 332 12.81 -0.07 15.70
C ARG A 332 13.85 1.04 15.82
N GLY A 333 13.85 1.99 14.91
CA GLY A 333 14.76 3.15 14.94
C GLY A 333 14.38 4.22 16.00
N LEU A 334 13.27 4.06 16.69
CA LEU A 334 12.82 4.95 17.77
C LEU A 334 13.22 4.47 19.17
N ARG A 335 13.66 3.23 19.28
CA ARG A 335 14.18 2.60 20.49
C ARG A 335 15.69 2.77 20.56
#